data_4b04b9b388bc85e71e63ee647e2fe1de
#
_entry.id   4b04b9b388bc85e71e63ee647e2fe1de
#
_cell.length_a   1.000
_cell.length_b   1.000
_cell.length_c   1.000
_cell.angle_alpha   90.00
_cell.angle_beta   90.00
_cell.angle_gamma   90.00
#
_symmetry.space_group_name_H-M   'P 1'
#
loop_
_entity.id
_entity.type
_entity.pdbx_description
1 polymer ?
#
loop_
_entity_poly.entity_id
_entity_poly.type
_entity_poly.pdbx_seq_one_letter_code
_entity_poly.pdbx_strand_id
1 'polypeptide(L)'
;MNSAGVSPDQGADERLPALGPTARRPVDLLMASAGVLAIAAVLIAVRLTTDGQETAYPAELRTLLPPSVLALVAGVANLTVIVLVAVTAVERLLRREFRQIVRALAAAAFGYGLVGAANATAYALTPAEPLPDVLVGPEAQSLFTSPLHAYLAAAVAYVRALPLGHMPRVRAAMWGGVALTSASVLLAGVTTPLSLLLTVLTAWTCAAAAAYAVGMSRPVPATGRLIRELRRFGWEPLGLTPLGGDAEGNQRYAVDTADRRLDVVLFRSADTSGVWKRLLGAVMLRGPVAPSVLLGVQRRVEHAALMDFAARAAGAAGPRVLGIGELGLGTVALVTEHVPLRTLDATPTAELTDEALDEVFAELALLHRNRIAHGNLNGATVGRRLNGRVVFAGLVNGAVAASPIKTSLDVAALMTVLALRVGERRAVESAIRVLGRETAAAALPFLQPAGMPFA
;
A
#
# COMPACT_ATOMS: atom_id res chain seq x y z
N MET A 1 16.50 21.94 29.92
CA MET A 1 17.59 21.21 30.60
C MET A 1 16.99 19.94 31.15
N ASN A 2 17.13 18.83 30.45
CA ASN A 2 17.31 17.47 30.95
C ASN A 2 17.47 16.55 29.72
N SER A 3 18.72 16.44 29.28
CA SER A 3 19.16 15.46 28.29
C SER A 3 19.41 14.17 29.03
N ALA A 4 18.45 13.25 29.00
CA ALA A 4 18.70 11.87 29.38
C ALA A 4 19.49 11.19 28.25
N GLY A 5 20.83 11.23 28.34
CA GLY A 5 21.74 10.46 27.52
C GLY A 5 21.53 8.97 27.78
N VAL A 6 21.10 8.24 26.77
CA VAL A 6 21.08 6.78 26.77
C VAL A 6 22.52 6.31 26.53
N SER A 7 23.16 5.78 27.56
CA SER A 7 24.46 5.14 27.47
C SER A 7 24.46 3.95 26.50
N PRO A 8 25.50 3.78 25.66
CA PRO A 8 25.53 2.75 24.61
C PRO A 8 25.85 1.33 25.08
N ASP A 9 26.01 1.09 26.37
CA ASP A 9 26.58 -0.17 26.90
C ASP A 9 25.69 -0.89 27.95
N GLN A 10 24.41 -1.04 27.61
CA GLN A 10 23.60 -2.06 28.30
C GLN A 10 23.17 -3.08 27.28
N GLY A 11 23.63 -4.32 27.49
CA GLY A 11 23.52 -5.50 26.67
C GLY A 11 22.25 -5.49 25.81
N ALA A 12 22.43 -5.73 24.53
CA ALA A 12 21.38 -5.79 23.52
C ALA A 12 20.33 -6.84 23.92
N ASP A 13 19.58 -6.48 24.94
CA ASP A 13 18.35 -7.15 25.33
C ASP A 13 17.45 -7.06 24.08
N GLU A 14 17.16 -8.19 23.50
CA GLU A 14 16.19 -8.39 22.41
C GLU A 14 14.80 -7.98 22.87
N ARG A 15 14.66 -6.74 23.33
CA ARG A 15 13.35 -6.19 23.66
C ARG A 15 12.55 -6.20 22.39
N LEU A 16 11.51 -7.01 22.44
CA LEU A 16 10.43 -7.05 21.46
C LEU A 16 10.16 -5.64 20.93
N PRO A 17 9.97 -5.50 19.61
CA PRO A 17 9.71 -4.21 19.01
C PRO A 17 8.58 -3.54 19.79
N ALA A 18 8.84 -2.35 20.31
CA ALA A 18 7.85 -1.56 21.00
C ALA A 18 6.65 -1.43 20.05
N LEU A 19 5.51 -1.98 20.45
CA LEU A 19 4.28 -1.91 19.66
C LEU A 19 3.88 -0.43 19.61
N GLY A 20 4.13 0.21 18.49
CA GLY A 20 3.65 1.56 18.23
C GLY A 20 2.13 1.65 18.40
N PRO A 21 1.58 2.84 18.63
CA PRO A 21 0.16 3.03 18.84
C PRO A 21 -0.65 2.38 17.71
N THR A 22 -1.71 1.67 18.08
CA THR A 22 -2.62 1.04 17.12
C THR A 22 -3.35 2.14 16.36
N ALA A 23 -3.12 2.25 15.06
CA ALA A 23 -3.88 3.14 14.21
C ALA A 23 -4.95 2.35 13.45
N ARG A 24 -6.20 2.77 13.57
CA ARG A 24 -7.30 2.31 12.70
C ARG A 24 -7.14 3.01 11.36
N ARG A 25 -7.15 2.23 10.27
CA ARG A 25 -7.02 2.79 8.93
C ARG A 25 -8.40 3.02 8.31
N PRO A 26 -8.78 4.25 7.94
CA PRO A 26 -10.06 4.52 7.28
C PRO A 26 -10.20 3.75 5.96
N VAL A 27 -9.09 3.38 5.32
CA VAL A 27 -9.07 2.57 4.09
C VAL A 27 -9.63 1.16 4.34
N ASP A 28 -9.39 0.55 5.51
CA ASP A 28 -9.94 -0.78 5.82
C ASP A 28 -11.46 -0.71 5.98
N LEU A 29 -11.98 0.40 6.55
CA LEU A 29 -13.42 0.65 6.62
C LEU A 29 -14.03 0.86 5.21
N LEU A 30 -13.37 1.66 4.36
CA LEU A 30 -13.79 1.86 2.97
C LEU A 30 -13.80 0.54 2.19
N MET A 31 -12.80 -0.32 2.38
CA MET A 31 -12.77 -1.64 1.75
C MET A 31 -13.89 -2.55 2.25
N ALA A 32 -14.20 -2.52 3.55
CA ALA A 32 -15.32 -3.27 4.10
C ALA A 32 -16.66 -2.76 3.53
N SER A 33 -16.86 -1.44 3.48
CA SER A 33 -18.07 -0.83 2.89
C SER A 33 -18.20 -1.15 1.40
N ALA A 34 -17.11 -1.05 0.64
CA ALA A 34 -17.08 -1.41 -0.78
C ALA A 34 -17.40 -2.90 -1.00
N GLY A 35 -16.92 -3.77 -0.11
CA GLY A 35 -17.24 -5.19 -0.13
C GLY A 35 -18.73 -5.45 0.10
N VAL A 36 -19.35 -4.78 1.07
CA VAL A 36 -20.80 -4.87 1.31
C VAL A 36 -21.60 -4.39 0.11
N LEU A 37 -21.19 -3.26 -0.48
CA LEU A 37 -21.83 -2.73 -1.69
C LEU A 37 -21.69 -3.69 -2.88
N ALA A 38 -20.52 -4.31 -3.04
CA ALA A 38 -20.29 -5.29 -4.10
C ALA A 38 -21.16 -6.54 -3.91
N ILE A 39 -21.31 -7.05 -2.69
CA ILE A 39 -22.20 -8.16 -2.37
C ILE A 39 -23.67 -7.77 -2.71
N ALA A 40 -24.10 -6.59 -2.27
CA ALA A 40 -25.43 -6.09 -2.56
C ALA A 40 -25.68 -5.95 -4.08
N ALA A 41 -24.71 -5.39 -4.82
CA ALA A 41 -24.80 -5.24 -6.28
C ALA A 41 -24.90 -6.60 -6.99
N VAL A 42 -24.12 -7.61 -6.57
CA VAL A 42 -24.18 -8.96 -7.11
C VAL A 42 -25.55 -9.59 -6.83
N LEU A 43 -26.09 -9.46 -5.61
CA LEU A 43 -27.40 -9.98 -5.25
C LEU A 43 -28.53 -9.30 -6.04
N ILE A 44 -28.46 -7.98 -6.23
CA ILE A 44 -29.42 -7.22 -7.05
C ILE A 44 -29.31 -7.66 -8.51
N ALA A 45 -28.10 -7.76 -9.05
CA ALA A 45 -27.89 -8.20 -10.43
C ALA A 45 -28.49 -9.59 -10.67
N VAL A 46 -28.25 -10.53 -9.74
CA VAL A 46 -28.85 -11.87 -9.80
C VAL A 46 -30.37 -11.79 -9.78
N ARG A 47 -30.97 -10.99 -8.89
CA ARG A 47 -32.42 -10.82 -8.85
C ARG A 47 -33.00 -10.27 -10.14
N LEU A 48 -32.27 -9.36 -10.82
CA LEU A 48 -32.72 -8.73 -12.07
C LEU A 48 -32.50 -9.62 -13.31
N THR A 49 -31.51 -10.53 -13.26
CA THR A 49 -31.16 -11.37 -14.42
C THR A 49 -31.78 -12.77 -14.36
N THR A 50 -32.29 -13.22 -13.21
CA THR A 50 -32.80 -14.58 -13.01
C THR A 50 -34.31 -14.65 -13.25
N ASP A 51 -34.81 -14.05 -14.32
CA ASP A 51 -36.14 -14.35 -14.83
C ASP A 51 -36.07 -15.70 -15.57
N GLY A 52 -36.10 -16.79 -14.81
CA GLY A 52 -36.45 -18.14 -15.28
C GLY A 52 -35.49 -18.88 -16.23
N GLN A 53 -34.26 -18.40 -16.44
CA GLN A 53 -33.25 -19.19 -17.15
C GLN A 53 -32.40 -19.98 -16.15
N GLU A 54 -32.64 -21.29 -16.12
CA GLU A 54 -31.70 -22.26 -15.54
C GLU A 54 -30.32 -22.00 -16.15
N THR A 55 -29.36 -21.53 -15.34
CA THR A 55 -27.97 -21.51 -15.75
C THR A 55 -27.50 -22.97 -15.78
N ALA A 56 -27.71 -23.62 -16.93
CA ALA A 56 -27.27 -24.97 -17.15
C ALA A 56 -25.76 -25.02 -16.91
N TYR A 57 -25.37 -25.64 -15.82
CA TYR A 57 -23.99 -25.96 -15.53
C TYR A 57 -23.50 -26.86 -16.68
N PRO A 58 -22.40 -26.55 -17.38
CA PRO A 58 -21.96 -27.38 -18.49
C PRO A 58 -21.63 -28.78 -17.96
N ALA A 59 -22.52 -29.73 -18.22
CA ALA A 59 -22.35 -31.12 -17.81
C ALA A 59 -21.03 -31.74 -18.32
N GLU A 60 -20.51 -31.17 -19.40
CA GLU A 60 -19.23 -31.52 -20.02
C GLU A 60 -18.01 -31.31 -19.08
N LEU A 61 -18.05 -30.35 -18.17
CA LEU A 61 -16.96 -30.12 -17.20
C LEU A 61 -16.83 -31.28 -16.18
N ARG A 62 -17.92 -31.98 -15.90
CA ARG A 62 -17.94 -33.13 -14.95
C ARG A 62 -17.26 -34.38 -15.49
N THR A 63 -17.20 -34.50 -16.81
CA THR A 63 -16.59 -35.67 -17.47
C THR A 63 -15.08 -35.58 -17.58
N LEU A 64 -14.48 -34.42 -17.28
CA LEU A 64 -13.04 -34.20 -17.40
C LEU A 64 -12.21 -35.00 -16.41
N LEU A 65 -12.70 -35.22 -15.19
CA LEU A 65 -11.95 -35.93 -14.13
C LEU A 65 -12.88 -36.85 -13.33
N PRO A 66 -12.40 -38.05 -12.94
CA PRO A 66 -13.14 -38.93 -12.05
C PRO A 66 -13.41 -38.28 -10.69
N PRO A 67 -14.58 -38.50 -10.07
CA PRO A 67 -14.94 -37.94 -8.77
C PRO A 67 -13.93 -38.25 -7.67
N SER A 68 -13.31 -39.42 -7.70
CA SER A 68 -12.26 -39.85 -6.77
C SER A 68 -11.01 -38.97 -6.87
N VAL A 69 -10.63 -38.56 -8.08
CA VAL A 69 -9.48 -37.68 -8.31
C VAL A 69 -9.80 -36.26 -7.78
N LEU A 70 -10.99 -35.73 -8.04
CA LEU A 70 -11.43 -34.43 -7.53
C LEU A 70 -11.47 -34.42 -6.00
N ALA A 71 -11.99 -35.51 -5.37
CA ALA A 71 -12.01 -35.63 -3.92
C ALA A 71 -10.59 -35.71 -3.33
N LEU A 72 -9.67 -36.44 -3.97
CA LEU A 72 -8.27 -36.49 -3.57
C LEU A 72 -7.59 -35.12 -3.66
N VAL A 73 -7.76 -34.41 -4.79
CA VAL A 73 -7.20 -33.09 -5.02
C VAL A 73 -7.75 -32.09 -4.00
N ALA A 74 -9.05 -32.11 -3.76
CA ALA A 74 -9.68 -31.26 -2.73
C ALA A 74 -9.15 -31.58 -1.32
N GLY A 75 -9.00 -32.85 -0.99
CA GLY A 75 -8.45 -33.33 0.28
C GLY A 75 -7.01 -32.85 0.50
N VAL A 76 -6.15 -33.01 -0.48
CA VAL A 76 -4.75 -32.53 -0.43
C VAL A 76 -4.69 -31.00 -0.33
N ALA A 77 -5.51 -30.28 -1.10
CA ALA A 77 -5.57 -28.82 -1.05
C ALA A 77 -6.03 -28.31 0.32
N ASN A 78 -7.08 -28.90 0.88
CA ASN A 78 -7.58 -28.56 2.22
C ASN A 78 -6.53 -28.85 3.31
N LEU A 79 -5.91 -30.03 3.25
CA LEU A 79 -4.83 -30.39 4.19
C LEU A 79 -3.68 -29.39 4.11
N THR A 80 -3.28 -29.00 2.89
CA THR A 80 -2.24 -28.00 2.66
C THR A 80 -2.60 -26.66 3.30
N VAL A 81 -3.83 -26.18 3.11
CA VAL A 81 -4.29 -24.92 3.72
C VAL A 81 -4.27 -25.02 5.26
N ILE A 82 -4.79 -26.13 5.84
CA ILE A 82 -4.81 -26.34 7.28
C ILE A 82 -3.39 -26.36 7.86
N VAL A 83 -2.48 -27.12 7.24
CA VAL A 83 -1.08 -27.22 7.68
C VAL A 83 -0.40 -25.84 7.59
N LEU A 84 -0.57 -25.12 6.50
CA LEU A 84 0.02 -23.80 6.35
C LEU A 84 -0.57 -22.76 7.34
N VAL A 85 -1.87 -22.85 7.64
CA VAL A 85 -2.49 -22.03 8.70
C VAL A 85 -1.86 -22.36 10.05
N ALA A 86 -1.71 -23.64 10.41
CA ALA A 86 -1.08 -24.07 11.65
C ALA A 86 0.39 -23.62 11.73
N VAL A 87 1.17 -23.85 10.67
CA VAL A 87 2.59 -23.45 10.60
C VAL A 87 2.75 -21.94 10.76
N THR A 88 1.95 -21.15 10.03
CA THR A 88 2.01 -19.68 10.15
C THR A 88 1.55 -19.19 11.50
N ALA A 89 0.55 -19.82 12.13
CA ALA A 89 0.10 -19.48 13.47
C ALA A 89 1.19 -19.78 14.51
N VAL A 90 1.83 -20.96 14.44
CA VAL A 90 2.93 -21.35 15.33
C VAL A 90 4.13 -20.42 15.14
N GLU A 91 4.52 -20.14 13.90
CA GLU A 91 5.62 -19.20 13.62
C GLU A 91 5.38 -17.83 14.25
N ARG A 92 4.16 -17.27 14.10
CA ARG A 92 3.80 -15.98 14.69
C ARG A 92 3.73 -16.05 16.22
N LEU A 93 3.29 -17.19 16.75
CA LEU A 93 3.30 -17.44 18.19
C LEU A 93 4.74 -17.43 18.76
N LEU A 94 5.64 -18.14 18.11
CA LEU A 94 7.06 -18.17 18.48
C LEU A 94 7.71 -16.78 18.36
N ARG A 95 7.30 -15.98 17.37
CA ARG A 95 7.73 -14.58 17.21
C ARG A 95 7.02 -13.62 18.18
N ARG A 96 6.14 -14.13 19.05
CA ARG A 96 5.32 -13.34 20.01
C ARG A 96 4.47 -12.24 19.34
N GLU A 97 4.07 -12.46 18.09
CA GLU A 97 3.23 -11.53 17.31
C GLU A 97 1.73 -11.83 17.51
N PHE A 98 1.28 -11.98 18.77
CA PHE A 98 -0.07 -12.39 19.15
C PHE A 98 -1.19 -11.60 18.47
N ARG A 99 -1.00 -10.29 18.29
CA ARG A 99 -2.03 -9.43 17.67
C ARG A 99 -2.30 -9.79 16.20
N GLN A 100 -1.29 -10.23 15.48
CA GLN A 100 -1.45 -10.63 14.08
C GLN A 100 -2.23 -11.95 14.00
N ILE A 101 -1.95 -12.87 14.93
CA ILE A 101 -2.70 -14.13 15.03
C ILE A 101 -4.15 -13.84 15.40
N VAL A 102 -4.38 -13.06 16.45
CA VAL A 102 -5.73 -12.68 16.89
C VAL A 102 -6.52 -12.05 15.76
N ARG A 103 -5.91 -11.14 15.00
CA ARG A 103 -6.56 -10.52 13.86
C ARG A 103 -6.92 -11.53 12.77
N ALA A 104 -5.99 -12.43 12.42
CA ALA A 104 -6.22 -13.43 11.38
C ALA A 104 -7.28 -14.45 11.80
N LEU A 105 -7.23 -14.91 13.05
CA LEU A 105 -8.24 -15.80 13.60
C LEU A 105 -9.60 -15.12 13.76
N ALA A 106 -9.64 -13.87 14.21
CA ALA A 106 -10.87 -13.09 14.28
C ALA A 106 -11.51 -12.90 12.90
N ALA A 107 -10.69 -12.61 11.88
CA ALA A 107 -11.17 -12.50 10.50
C ALA A 107 -11.74 -13.83 10.00
N ALA A 108 -11.04 -14.95 10.26
CA ALA A 108 -11.50 -16.29 9.89
C ALA A 108 -12.79 -16.67 10.61
N ALA A 109 -12.86 -16.48 11.92
CA ALA A 109 -14.05 -16.75 12.73
C ALA A 109 -15.25 -15.90 12.32
N PHE A 110 -15.01 -14.60 12.03
CA PHE A 110 -16.05 -13.71 11.55
C PHE A 110 -16.54 -14.11 10.16
N GLY A 111 -15.63 -14.46 9.24
CA GLY A 111 -15.98 -14.96 7.91
C GLY A 111 -16.77 -16.27 7.97
N TYR A 112 -16.33 -17.22 8.80
CA TYR A 112 -17.03 -18.49 9.02
C TYR A 112 -18.43 -18.27 9.61
N GLY A 113 -18.52 -17.47 10.68
CA GLY A 113 -19.77 -17.20 11.38
C GLY A 113 -20.78 -16.43 10.53
N LEU A 114 -20.33 -15.42 9.77
CA LEU A 114 -21.21 -14.64 8.90
C LEU A 114 -21.79 -15.49 7.76
N VAL A 115 -20.94 -16.33 7.13
CA VAL A 115 -21.39 -17.24 6.07
C VAL A 115 -22.32 -18.31 6.66
N GLY A 116 -22.01 -18.85 7.85
CA GLY A 116 -22.87 -19.78 8.58
C GLY A 116 -24.24 -19.17 8.89
N ALA A 117 -24.26 -17.93 9.39
CA ALA A 117 -25.50 -17.20 9.66
C ALA A 117 -26.29 -16.92 8.38
N ALA A 118 -25.62 -16.52 7.28
CA ALA A 118 -26.26 -16.31 6.00
C ALA A 118 -26.91 -17.59 5.46
N ASN A 119 -26.23 -18.72 5.58
CA ASN A 119 -26.79 -20.03 5.21
C ASN A 119 -28.00 -20.37 6.11
N ALA A 120 -27.89 -20.20 7.42
CA ALA A 120 -28.99 -20.48 8.34
C ALA A 120 -30.21 -19.61 8.09
N THR A 121 -30.01 -18.30 7.80
CA THR A 121 -31.10 -17.39 7.45
C THR A 121 -31.74 -17.73 6.12
N ALA A 122 -30.93 -18.14 5.12
CA ALA A 122 -31.46 -18.58 3.84
C ALA A 122 -32.38 -19.81 4.02
N TYR A 123 -31.96 -20.81 4.81
CA TYR A 123 -32.82 -21.97 5.11
C TYR A 123 -34.06 -21.64 5.94
N ALA A 124 -33.96 -20.66 6.85
CA ALA A 124 -35.10 -20.25 7.68
C ALA A 124 -36.17 -19.45 6.92
N LEU A 125 -35.75 -18.67 5.92
CA LEU A 125 -36.65 -17.79 5.14
C LEU A 125 -37.29 -18.50 3.94
N THR A 126 -36.77 -19.65 3.52
CA THR A 126 -37.25 -20.41 2.37
C THR A 126 -37.58 -21.87 2.70
N PRO A 127 -38.45 -22.13 3.70
CA PRO A 127 -38.73 -23.52 4.11
C PRO A 127 -39.56 -24.30 3.07
N ALA A 128 -40.21 -23.64 2.11
CA ALA A 128 -41.14 -24.25 1.16
C ALA A 128 -40.70 -24.15 -0.32
N GLU A 129 -39.73 -23.31 -0.65
CA GLU A 129 -39.17 -23.23 -1.98
C GLU A 129 -37.70 -23.64 -1.95
N PRO A 130 -37.21 -24.49 -2.89
CA PRO A 130 -35.79 -24.74 -3.00
C PRO A 130 -35.07 -23.40 -3.19
N LEU A 131 -33.96 -23.21 -2.46
CA LEU A 131 -33.04 -22.10 -2.73
C LEU A 131 -32.81 -22.07 -4.24
N PRO A 132 -32.86 -20.89 -4.88
CA PRO A 132 -32.74 -20.81 -6.32
C PRO A 132 -31.52 -21.61 -6.76
N ASP A 133 -31.70 -22.50 -7.72
CA ASP A 133 -30.68 -23.44 -8.26
C ASP A 133 -29.41 -22.74 -8.71
N VAL A 134 -29.46 -21.41 -8.79
CA VAL A 134 -28.35 -20.51 -9.05
C VAL A 134 -27.24 -20.53 -7.97
N LEU A 135 -27.57 -20.86 -6.71
CA LEU A 135 -26.62 -20.88 -5.59
C LEU A 135 -26.18 -22.29 -5.22
N VAL A 136 -26.95 -23.30 -5.60
CA VAL A 136 -26.71 -24.69 -5.22
C VAL A 136 -26.46 -25.52 -6.47
N GLY A 137 -25.35 -26.21 -6.54
CA GLY A 137 -25.05 -27.09 -7.67
C GLY A 137 -25.99 -28.31 -7.71
N PRO A 138 -26.19 -28.96 -8.87
CA PRO A 138 -27.12 -30.06 -9.04
C PRO A 138 -26.81 -31.33 -8.23
N GLU A 139 -25.60 -31.47 -7.70
CA GLU A 139 -25.21 -32.56 -6.81
C GLU A 139 -25.45 -32.26 -5.33
N ALA A 140 -25.95 -31.05 -5.02
CA ALA A 140 -26.14 -30.55 -3.68
C ALA A 140 -27.41 -31.04 -2.97
N GLN A 141 -27.96 -32.15 -3.39
CA GLN A 141 -29.19 -32.75 -2.80
C GLN A 141 -28.99 -33.35 -1.40
N SER A 142 -27.80 -33.26 -0.81
CA SER A 142 -27.56 -33.70 0.55
C SER A 142 -27.83 -32.57 1.55
N LEU A 143 -28.44 -32.92 2.69
CA LEU A 143 -28.79 -32.03 3.81
C LEU A 143 -27.60 -31.21 4.39
N PHE A 144 -26.39 -31.41 3.88
CA PHE A 144 -25.14 -30.77 4.34
C PHE A 144 -24.52 -29.82 3.34
N THR A 145 -25.11 -29.59 2.18
CA THR A 145 -24.56 -28.71 1.15
C THR A 145 -25.07 -27.30 1.38
N SER A 146 -24.22 -26.49 1.98
CA SER A 146 -24.52 -25.07 2.21
C SER A 146 -24.32 -24.26 0.94
N PRO A 147 -25.20 -23.30 0.60
CA PRO A 147 -25.07 -22.46 -0.58
C PRO A 147 -23.79 -21.64 -0.60
N LEU A 148 -23.28 -21.23 0.57
CA LEU A 148 -22.01 -20.53 0.72
C LEU A 148 -21.04 -21.39 1.55
N HIS A 149 -19.77 -21.37 1.18
CA HIS A 149 -18.74 -22.23 1.81
C HIS A 149 -18.07 -21.54 2.99
N ALA A 150 -18.54 -21.80 4.21
CA ALA A 150 -18.01 -21.18 5.44
C ALA A 150 -16.52 -21.48 5.68
N TYR A 151 -16.06 -22.72 5.40
CA TYR A 151 -14.64 -23.07 5.51
C TYR A 151 -13.77 -22.25 4.54
N LEU A 152 -14.21 -22.13 3.29
CA LEU A 152 -13.48 -21.37 2.27
C LEU A 152 -13.45 -19.87 2.63
N ALA A 153 -14.55 -19.33 3.15
CA ALA A 153 -14.60 -17.97 3.65
C ALA A 153 -13.61 -17.74 4.79
N ALA A 154 -13.53 -18.67 5.74
CA ALA A 154 -12.56 -18.60 6.84
C ALA A 154 -11.12 -18.65 6.33
N ALA A 155 -10.81 -19.55 5.39
CA ALA A 155 -9.47 -19.67 4.80
C ALA A 155 -9.05 -18.39 4.06
N VAL A 156 -9.90 -17.86 3.20
CA VAL A 156 -9.66 -16.61 2.46
C VAL A 156 -9.48 -15.44 3.41
N ALA A 157 -10.35 -15.30 4.42
CA ALA A 157 -10.28 -14.23 5.41
C ALA A 157 -8.98 -14.31 6.24
N TYR A 158 -8.56 -15.51 6.64
CA TYR A 158 -7.30 -15.74 7.34
C TYR A 158 -6.10 -15.31 6.49
N VAL A 159 -5.99 -15.85 5.26
CA VAL A 159 -4.87 -15.57 4.35
C VAL A 159 -4.78 -14.07 4.05
N ARG A 160 -5.92 -13.40 3.88
CA ARG A 160 -6.00 -11.97 3.61
C ARG A 160 -5.62 -11.12 4.82
N ALA A 161 -5.99 -11.54 6.02
CA ALA A 161 -5.71 -10.81 7.26
C ALA A 161 -4.25 -10.95 7.72
N LEU A 162 -3.54 -12.01 7.31
CA LEU A 162 -2.16 -12.26 7.71
C LEU A 162 -1.18 -11.49 6.82
N PRO A 163 -0.24 -10.70 7.39
CA PRO A 163 0.78 -9.97 6.63
C PRO A 163 1.92 -10.91 6.20
N LEU A 164 1.74 -11.64 5.11
CA LEU A 164 2.72 -12.61 4.56
C LEU A 164 3.70 -11.97 3.55
N GLY A 165 3.91 -10.66 3.61
CA GLY A 165 4.76 -9.94 2.66
C GLY A 165 6.22 -10.43 2.61
N HIS A 166 6.74 -10.95 3.72
CA HIS A 166 8.09 -11.49 3.86
C HIS A 166 8.22 -12.98 3.49
N MET A 167 7.09 -13.67 3.23
CA MET A 167 7.03 -15.08 2.85
C MET A 167 6.23 -15.29 1.55
N PRO A 168 6.76 -14.85 0.40
CA PRO A 168 6.00 -14.89 -0.85
C PRO A 168 5.62 -16.31 -1.27
N ARG A 169 6.47 -17.31 -0.98
CA ARG A 169 6.22 -18.71 -1.29
C ARG A 169 5.07 -19.28 -0.46
N VAL A 170 5.04 -19.00 0.85
CA VAL A 170 3.96 -19.44 1.76
C VAL A 170 2.64 -18.79 1.33
N ARG A 171 2.66 -17.51 1.04
CA ARG A 171 1.48 -16.81 0.53
C ARG A 171 0.97 -17.39 -0.78
N ALA A 172 1.86 -17.68 -1.73
CA ALA A 172 1.50 -18.31 -2.99
C ALA A 172 0.92 -19.71 -2.79
N ALA A 173 1.51 -20.51 -1.89
CA ALA A 173 1.02 -21.86 -1.57
C ALA A 173 -0.37 -21.81 -0.91
N MET A 174 -0.62 -20.87 0.01
CA MET A 174 -1.93 -20.69 0.64
C MET A 174 -3.00 -20.27 -0.38
N TRP A 175 -2.71 -19.29 -1.23
CA TRP A 175 -3.64 -18.90 -2.30
C TRP A 175 -3.83 -19.99 -3.34
N GLY A 176 -2.77 -20.73 -3.66
CA GLY A 176 -2.84 -21.91 -4.53
C GLY A 176 -3.74 -23.01 -3.95
N GLY A 177 -3.62 -23.30 -2.65
CA GLY A 177 -4.49 -24.24 -1.95
C GLY A 177 -5.96 -23.80 -1.97
N VAL A 178 -6.22 -22.53 -1.66
CA VAL A 178 -7.59 -21.95 -1.73
C VAL A 178 -8.16 -22.05 -3.15
N ALA A 179 -7.36 -21.68 -4.17
CA ALA A 179 -7.79 -21.74 -5.57
C ALA A 179 -8.08 -23.18 -6.01
N LEU A 180 -7.21 -24.13 -5.62
CA LEU A 180 -7.38 -25.53 -5.96
C LEU A 180 -8.61 -26.15 -5.28
N THR A 181 -8.86 -25.82 -3.99
CA THR A 181 -10.08 -26.22 -3.29
C THR A 181 -11.32 -25.64 -3.99
N SER A 182 -11.30 -24.35 -4.33
CA SER A 182 -12.41 -23.69 -5.04
C SER A 182 -12.68 -24.33 -6.39
N ALA A 183 -11.62 -24.63 -7.17
CA ALA A 183 -11.75 -25.30 -8.45
C ALA A 183 -12.30 -26.72 -8.31
N SER A 184 -11.82 -27.49 -7.31
CA SER A 184 -12.29 -28.86 -7.07
C SER A 184 -13.78 -28.91 -6.71
N VAL A 185 -14.24 -28.00 -5.85
CA VAL A 185 -15.66 -27.93 -5.44
C VAL A 185 -16.54 -27.48 -6.60
N LEU A 186 -16.03 -26.59 -7.46
CA LEU A 186 -16.70 -26.13 -8.67
C LEU A 186 -16.81 -27.26 -9.72
N LEU A 187 -15.70 -27.95 -9.99
CA LEU A 187 -15.67 -29.06 -10.96
C LEU A 187 -16.50 -30.26 -10.48
N ALA A 188 -16.60 -30.47 -9.18
CA ALA A 188 -17.46 -31.50 -8.58
C ALA A 188 -18.97 -31.15 -8.71
N GLY A 189 -19.32 -29.94 -9.14
CA GLY A 189 -20.71 -29.51 -9.27
C GLY A 189 -21.44 -29.28 -7.96
N VAL A 190 -20.70 -29.20 -6.85
CA VAL A 190 -21.25 -28.98 -5.49
C VAL A 190 -21.60 -27.51 -5.28
N THR A 191 -20.98 -26.60 -5.98
CA THR A 191 -21.19 -25.16 -5.87
C THR A 191 -21.23 -24.46 -7.23
N THR A 192 -21.81 -23.26 -7.26
CA THR A 192 -21.84 -22.43 -8.46
C THR A 192 -20.73 -21.36 -8.43
N PRO A 193 -20.33 -20.82 -9.59
CA PRO A 193 -19.39 -19.71 -9.65
C PRO A 193 -19.86 -18.49 -8.84
N LEU A 194 -21.16 -18.25 -8.81
CA LEU A 194 -21.79 -17.16 -8.07
C LEU A 194 -21.64 -17.34 -6.56
N SER A 195 -21.89 -18.56 -6.06
CA SER A 195 -21.69 -18.91 -4.65
C SER A 195 -20.23 -18.73 -4.22
N LEU A 196 -19.28 -19.14 -5.05
CA LEU A 196 -17.85 -18.92 -4.79
C LEU A 196 -17.51 -17.42 -4.77
N LEU A 197 -18.01 -16.64 -5.73
CA LEU A 197 -17.81 -15.20 -5.77
C LEU A 197 -18.34 -14.52 -4.51
N LEU A 198 -19.56 -14.84 -4.08
CA LEU A 198 -20.17 -14.30 -2.85
C LEU A 198 -19.37 -14.73 -1.61
N THR A 199 -18.92 -15.99 -1.55
CA THR A 199 -18.08 -16.50 -0.46
C THR A 199 -16.77 -15.73 -0.36
N VAL A 200 -16.08 -15.49 -1.47
CA VAL A 200 -14.80 -14.74 -1.51
C VAL A 200 -15.02 -13.26 -1.16
N LEU A 201 -16.07 -12.62 -1.69
CA LEU A 201 -16.40 -11.23 -1.36
C LEU A 201 -16.72 -11.07 0.13
N THR A 202 -17.50 -11.99 0.69
CA THR A 202 -17.82 -12.00 2.13
C THR A 202 -16.55 -12.16 2.97
N ALA A 203 -15.68 -13.11 2.63
CA ALA A 203 -14.41 -13.31 3.30
C ALA A 203 -13.50 -12.08 3.24
N TRP A 204 -13.43 -11.43 2.08
CA TRP A 204 -12.65 -10.20 1.90
C TRP A 204 -13.17 -9.05 2.74
N THR A 205 -14.49 -8.89 2.78
CA THR A 205 -15.19 -7.89 3.59
C THR A 205 -14.93 -8.12 5.08
N CYS A 206 -15.05 -9.37 5.55
CA CYS A 206 -14.77 -9.74 6.94
C CYS A 206 -13.31 -9.49 7.32
N ALA A 207 -12.36 -9.80 6.43
CA ALA A 207 -10.94 -9.51 6.67
C ALA A 207 -10.66 -8.01 6.81
N ALA A 208 -11.29 -7.18 5.99
CA ALA A 208 -11.19 -5.72 6.06
C ALA A 208 -11.83 -5.17 7.34
N ALA A 209 -13.02 -5.65 7.71
CA ALA A 209 -13.70 -5.28 8.95
C ALA A 209 -12.88 -5.68 10.19
N ALA A 210 -12.33 -6.90 10.22
CA ALA A 210 -11.44 -7.35 11.30
C ALA A 210 -10.16 -6.51 11.38
N ALA A 211 -9.56 -6.14 10.24
CA ALA A 211 -8.38 -5.27 10.19
C ALA A 211 -8.68 -3.88 10.78
N TYR A 212 -9.86 -3.33 10.50
CA TYR A 212 -10.30 -2.07 11.07
C TYR A 212 -10.59 -2.18 12.58
N ALA A 213 -11.30 -3.23 13.00
CA ALA A 213 -11.69 -3.43 14.41
C ALA A 213 -10.48 -3.64 15.32
N VAL A 214 -9.57 -4.53 14.94
CA VAL A 214 -8.37 -4.87 15.73
C VAL A 214 -7.31 -3.77 15.60
N GLY A 215 -7.32 -3.00 14.51
CA GLY A 215 -6.30 -2.03 14.18
C GLY A 215 -5.00 -2.69 13.73
N MET A 216 -4.14 -1.92 13.09
CA MET A 216 -2.79 -2.36 12.74
C MET A 216 -1.79 -1.76 13.73
N SER A 217 -1.12 -2.62 14.47
CA SER A 217 0.14 -2.22 15.11
C SER A 217 1.15 -2.02 13.99
N ARG A 218 1.75 -0.85 13.91
CA ARG A 218 2.91 -0.63 13.04
C ARG A 218 4.10 -1.22 13.79
N PRO A 219 4.66 -2.37 13.40
CA PRO A 219 5.93 -2.81 13.97
C PRO A 219 6.95 -1.75 13.56
N VAL A 220 7.37 -0.93 14.50
CA VAL A 220 8.55 -0.11 14.33
C VAL A 220 9.70 -1.09 14.30
N PRO A 221 10.57 -1.10 13.26
CA PRO A 221 11.77 -1.92 13.31
C PRO A 221 12.49 -1.60 14.62
N ALA A 222 12.84 -2.62 15.38
CA ALA A 222 13.55 -2.40 16.63
C ALA A 222 14.77 -1.53 16.32
N THR A 223 14.93 -0.43 17.05
CA THR A 223 16.06 0.51 16.90
C THR A 223 17.40 -0.23 16.77
N GLY A 224 17.55 -1.36 17.47
CA GLY A 224 18.71 -2.22 17.37
C GLY A 224 18.94 -2.89 16.00
N ARG A 225 17.91 -3.11 15.19
CA ARG A 225 18.09 -3.61 13.80
C ARG A 225 18.60 -2.51 12.88
N LEU A 226 18.05 -1.31 13.03
CA LEU A 226 18.52 -0.14 12.27
C LEU A 226 19.98 0.16 12.61
N ILE A 227 20.35 0.15 13.89
CA ILE A 227 21.72 0.34 14.35
C ILE A 227 22.66 -0.73 13.75
N ARG A 228 22.28 -2.00 13.76
CA ARG A 228 23.10 -3.08 13.18
C ARG A 228 23.32 -2.91 11.68
N GLU A 229 22.28 -2.51 10.94
CA GLU A 229 22.44 -2.28 9.49
C GLU A 229 23.29 -1.04 9.21
N LEU A 230 23.16 0.03 9.99
CA LEU A 230 24.02 1.20 9.86
C LEU A 230 25.49 0.84 10.12
N ARG A 231 25.76 0.00 11.13
CA ARG A 231 27.11 -0.52 11.40
C ARG A 231 27.68 -1.38 10.27
N ARG A 232 26.84 -2.16 9.59
CA ARG A 232 27.24 -2.92 8.39
C ARG A 232 27.69 -2.02 7.24
N PHE A 233 27.13 -0.81 7.16
CA PHE A 233 27.56 0.21 6.20
C PHE A 233 28.82 0.97 6.68
N GLY A 234 29.36 0.66 7.84
CA GLY A 234 30.52 1.34 8.42
C GLY A 234 30.19 2.63 9.16
N TRP A 235 28.92 2.87 9.50
CA TRP A 235 28.51 4.04 10.30
C TRP A 235 28.25 3.63 11.74
N GLU A 236 28.91 4.33 12.68
CA GLU A 236 28.66 4.19 14.11
C GLU A 236 27.62 5.22 14.57
N PRO A 237 26.36 4.82 14.77
CA PRO A 237 25.33 5.74 15.24
C PRO A 237 25.56 6.08 16.72
N LEU A 238 25.72 7.37 17.02
CA LEU A 238 25.84 7.93 18.38
C LEU A 238 24.46 8.30 18.93
N GLY A 239 23.52 8.69 18.06
CA GLY A 239 22.16 9.07 18.41
C GLY A 239 21.17 8.76 17.29
N LEU A 240 19.94 8.45 17.67
CA LEU A 240 18.83 8.18 16.76
C LEU A 240 17.64 9.03 17.21
N THR A 241 17.27 10.00 16.38
CA THR A 241 16.14 10.91 16.67
C THR A 241 15.02 10.68 15.64
N PRO A 242 13.80 10.28 16.05
CA PRO A 242 12.69 10.16 15.14
C PRO A 242 12.25 11.55 14.67
N LEU A 243 12.13 11.75 13.34
CA LEU A 243 11.67 12.99 12.70
C LEU A 243 10.17 12.94 12.34
N GLY A 244 9.48 11.85 12.69
CA GLY A 244 8.08 11.66 12.31
C GLY A 244 7.92 10.97 10.96
N GLY A 245 6.69 11.06 10.40
CA GLY A 245 6.37 10.51 9.08
C GLY A 245 6.53 11.57 7.99
N ASP A 246 6.94 11.15 6.80
CA ASP A 246 6.83 11.99 5.62
C ASP A 246 5.37 12.03 5.09
N ALA A 247 5.12 12.84 4.06
CA ALA A 247 3.80 12.96 3.44
C ALA A 247 3.25 11.62 2.87
N GLU A 248 4.13 10.63 2.67
CA GLU A 248 3.78 9.27 2.22
C GLU A 248 3.58 8.28 3.38
N GLY A 249 3.81 8.70 4.62
CA GLY A 249 3.70 7.87 5.82
C GLY A 249 4.93 7.02 6.12
N ASN A 250 6.06 7.22 5.40
CA ASN A 250 7.32 6.56 5.71
C ASN A 250 7.92 7.19 6.97
N GLN A 251 8.50 6.39 7.86
CA GLN A 251 9.16 6.92 9.05
C GLN A 251 10.55 7.44 8.71
N ARG A 252 10.87 8.61 9.27
CA ARG A 252 12.17 9.27 9.12
C ARG A 252 12.89 9.33 10.45
N TYR A 253 14.21 9.10 10.37
CA TYR A 253 15.11 9.23 11.51
C TYR A 253 16.29 10.09 11.13
N ALA A 254 16.68 11.00 12.03
CA ALA A 254 18.02 11.60 11.99
C ALA A 254 18.96 10.72 12.79
N VAL A 255 20.11 10.43 12.22
CA VAL A 255 21.16 9.61 12.82
C VAL A 255 22.42 10.46 12.94
N ASP A 256 22.86 10.69 14.15
CA ASP A 256 24.11 11.38 14.42
C ASP A 256 25.23 10.34 14.47
N THR A 257 26.29 10.54 13.67
CA THR A 257 27.54 9.77 13.69
C THR A 257 28.69 10.68 14.12
N ALA A 258 29.85 10.13 14.33
CA ALA A 258 31.05 10.93 14.74
C ALA A 258 31.40 12.01 13.68
N ASP A 259 31.22 11.69 12.40
CA ASP A 259 31.68 12.53 11.28
C ASP A 259 30.59 13.39 10.64
N ARG A 260 29.32 12.92 10.71
CA ARG A 260 28.22 13.55 9.99
C ARG A 260 26.87 13.18 10.56
N ARG A 261 25.87 13.92 10.14
CA ARG A 261 24.46 13.58 10.36
C ARG A 261 23.87 12.93 9.11
N LEU A 262 23.06 11.89 9.31
CA LEU A 262 22.40 11.11 8.25
C LEU A 262 20.88 11.22 8.40
N ASP A 263 20.18 11.21 7.29
CA ASP A 263 18.73 11.02 7.24
C ASP A 263 18.42 9.59 6.79
N VAL A 264 17.61 8.88 7.53
CA VAL A 264 17.18 7.52 7.23
C VAL A 264 15.66 7.50 7.04
N VAL A 265 15.22 7.07 5.86
CA VAL A 265 13.81 6.89 5.53
C VAL A 265 13.49 5.41 5.48
N LEU A 266 12.49 4.98 6.25
CA LEU A 266 12.07 3.58 6.31
C LEU A 266 10.86 3.34 5.43
N PHE A 267 11.05 2.62 4.34
CA PHE A 267 9.99 2.17 3.45
C PHE A 267 9.47 0.81 3.89
N ARG A 268 8.15 0.62 3.92
CA ARG A 268 7.52 -0.63 4.36
C ARG A 268 6.57 -1.22 3.33
N SER A 269 6.49 -2.56 3.32
CA SER A 269 5.56 -3.29 2.44
C SER A 269 4.09 -3.17 2.84
N ALA A 270 3.82 -2.75 4.08
CA ALA A 270 2.47 -2.70 4.65
C ALA A 270 1.65 -1.46 4.22
N ASP A 271 2.24 -0.50 3.49
CA ASP A 271 1.53 0.71 3.09
C ASP A 271 0.71 0.50 1.79
N THR A 272 -0.31 -0.37 1.91
CA THR A 272 -1.32 -0.58 0.86
C THR A 272 -2.18 0.65 0.59
N SER A 273 -2.23 1.62 1.50
CA SER A 273 -2.97 2.86 1.31
C SER A 273 -2.45 3.69 0.14
N GLY A 274 -1.12 3.74 -0.04
CA GLY A 274 -0.49 4.41 -1.18
C GLY A 274 -0.74 3.67 -2.51
N VAL A 275 -0.77 2.34 -2.50
CA VAL A 275 -1.07 1.54 -3.71
C VAL A 275 -2.50 1.76 -4.17
N TRP A 276 -3.46 1.84 -3.23
CA TRP A 276 -4.87 2.06 -3.55
C TRP A 276 -5.14 3.47 -4.08
N LYS A 277 -4.53 4.48 -3.48
CA LYS A 277 -4.57 5.86 -4.00
C LYS A 277 -3.98 5.93 -5.43
N ARG A 278 -2.89 5.21 -5.69
CA ARG A 278 -2.25 5.14 -7.01
C ARG A 278 -3.07 4.35 -8.03
N LEU A 279 -3.69 3.23 -7.61
CA LEU A 279 -4.61 2.47 -8.47
C LEU A 279 -5.85 3.29 -8.81
N LEU A 280 -6.45 3.96 -7.82
CA LEU A 280 -7.58 4.85 -8.05
C LEU A 280 -7.17 6.02 -8.97
N GLY A 281 -6.00 6.61 -8.72
CA GLY A 281 -5.41 7.62 -9.60
C GLY A 281 -5.14 7.09 -11.02
N ALA A 282 -4.64 5.87 -11.17
CA ALA A 282 -4.39 5.24 -12.47
C ALA A 282 -5.68 4.93 -13.22
N VAL A 283 -6.76 4.60 -12.52
CA VAL A 283 -8.09 4.37 -13.11
C VAL A 283 -8.78 5.68 -13.48
N MET A 284 -8.65 6.70 -12.61
CA MET A 284 -9.25 8.02 -12.83
C MET A 284 -8.47 8.87 -13.84
N LEU A 285 -7.14 8.75 -13.85
CA LEU A 285 -6.22 9.45 -14.75
C LEU A 285 -5.74 8.48 -15.83
N ARG A 286 -6.52 8.33 -16.89
CA ARG A 286 -6.15 7.47 -18.03
C ARG A 286 -5.00 8.10 -18.83
N GLY A 287 -3.97 7.30 -19.18
CA GLY A 287 -2.89 7.71 -20.07
C GLY A 287 -1.56 8.00 -19.37
N PRO A 288 -0.70 8.84 -19.95
CA PRO A 288 0.68 9.08 -19.48
C PRO A 288 0.79 9.81 -18.14
N VAL A 289 -0.34 10.27 -17.58
CA VAL A 289 -0.44 10.92 -16.28
C VAL A 289 -0.53 9.91 -15.12
N ALA A 290 -0.85 8.64 -15.43
CA ALA A 290 -0.98 7.62 -14.40
C ALA A 290 0.33 7.47 -13.60
N PRO A 291 0.26 7.48 -12.25
CA PRO A 291 1.43 7.27 -11.41
C PRO A 291 2.02 5.88 -11.68
N SER A 292 3.34 5.78 -11.73
CA SER A 292 4.03 4.50 -11.88
C SER A 292 3.70 3.59 -10.69
N VAL A 293 3.00 2.47 -10.95
CA VAL A 293 2.68 1.48 -9.92
C VAL A 293 3.92 0.61 -9.70
N LEU A 294 4.80 1.04 -8.81
CA LEU A 294 5.94 0.23 -8.38
C LEU A 294 5.48 -0.80 -7.37
N LEU A 295 5.37 -2.05 -7.81
CA LEU A 295 5.04 -3.18 -6.95
C LEU A 295 6.29 -3.62 -6.17
N GLY A 296 6.21 -3.53 -4.84
CA GLY A 296 7.27 -3.95 -3.92
C GLY A 296 8.07 -2.79 -3.33
N VAL A 297 8.45 -2.96 -2.06
CA VAL A 297 9.18 -1.92 -1.29
C VAL A 297 10.57 -1.71 -1.86
N GLN A 298 11.26 -2.79 -2.20
CA GLN A 298 12.62 -2.72 -2.72
C GLN A 298 12.69 -1.88 -3.99
N ARG A 299 11.81 -2.14 -4.96
CA ARG A 299 11.75 -1.35 -6.21
C ARG A 299 11.42 0.12 -5.98
N ARG A 300 10.60 0.42 -4.95
CA ARG A 300 10.31 1.82 -4.58
C ARG A 300 11.54 2.53 -4.06
N VAL A 301 12.35 1.86 -3.22
CA VAL A 301 13.58 2.41 -2.66
C VAL A 301 14.66 2.55 -3.74
N GLU A 302 14.82 1.53 -4.58
CA GLU A 302 15.73 1.56 -5.74
C GLU A 302 15.35 2.71 -6.69
N HIS A 303 14.07 2.90 -6.95
CA HIS A 303 13.58 4.01 -7.76
C HIS A 303 13.86 5.37 -7.11
N ALA A 304 13.60 5.52 -5.81
CA ALA A 304 13.91 6.74 -5.07
C ALA A 304 15.40 7.09 -5.16
N ALA A 305 16.27 6.09 -4.94
CA ALA A 305 17.71 6.28 -5.07
C ALA A 305 18.12 6.64 -6.51
N LEU A 306 17.55 5.97 -7.52
CA LEU A 306 17.79 6.29 -8.93
C LEU A 306 17.41 7.73 -9.26
N MET A 307 16.28 8.21 -8.74
CA MET A 307 15.83 9.58 -8.94
C MET A 307 16.79 10.61 -8.31
N ASP A 308 17.26 10.34 -7.08
CA ASP A 308 18.25 11.20 -6.43
C ASP A 308 19.59 11.22 -7.21
N PHE A 309 20.04 10.06 -7.70
CA PHE A 309 21.25 9.99 -8.56
C PHE A 309 21.05 10.76 -9.86
N ALA A 310 19.90 10.61 -10.53
CA ALA A 310 19.60 11.30 -11.79
C ALA A 310 19.54 12.82 -11.59
N ALA A 311 18.87 13.29 -10.55
CA ALA A 311 18.79 14.72 -10.24
C ALA A 311 20.18 15.32 -9.96
N ARG A 312 21.01 14.62 -9.19
CA ARG A 312 22.39 15.06 -8.95
C ARG A 312 23.26 15.05 -10.21
N ALA A 313 23.11 14.04 -11.07
CA ALA A 313 23.80 13.99 -12.37
C ALA A 313 23.39 15.15 -13.28
N ALA A 314 22.14 15.63 -13.16
CA ALA A 314 21.64 16.82 -13.82
C ALA A 314 22.17 18.13 -13.20
N GLY A 315 22.91 18.08 -12.09
CA GLY A 315 23.43 19.25 -11.38
C GLY A 315 22.48 19.83 -10.32
N ALA A 316 21.33 19.21 -10.09
CA ALA A 316 20.39 19.67 -9.05
C ALA A 316 20.95 19.46 -7.65
N ALA A 317 20.61 20.37 -6.75
CA ALA A 317 21.00 20.29 -5.35
C ALA A 317 20.03 19.35 -4.60
N GLY A 318 20.47 18.13 -4.30
CA GLY A 318 19.70 17.13 -3.57
C GLY A 318 20.51 16.43 -2.48
N PRO A 319 19.88 15.64 -1.60
CA PRO A 319 20.58 14.80 -0.66
C PRO A 319 21.38 13.73 -1.42
N ARG A 320 22.55 13.34 -0.87
CA ARG A 320 23.33 12.25 -1.44
C ARG A 320 22.86 10.93 -0.85
N VAL A 321 22.43 10.00 -1.70
CA VAL A 321 22.19 8.61 -1.30
C VAL A 321 23.52 7.97 -0.90
N LEU A 322 23.57 7.43 0.29
CA LEU A 322 24.75 6.79 0.88
C LEU A 322 24.62 5.27 0.91
N GLY A 323 23.39 4.76 1.04
CA GLY A 323 23.15 3.34 1.05
C GLY A 323 21.67 2.96 1.11
N ILE A 324 21.40 1.69 0.78
CA ILE A 324 20.10 1.05 0.90
C ILE A 324 20.30 -0.22 1.72
N GLY A 325 19.55 -0.39 2.80
CA GLY A 325 19.66 -1.54 3.69
C GLY A 325 18.34 -2.23 3.94
N GLU A 326 18.32 -3.56 3.89
CA GLU A 326 17.14 -4.36 4.22
C GLU A 326 17.10 -4.67 5.72
N LEU A 327 16.08 -4.14 6.41
CA LEU A 327 15.89 -4.33 7.86
C LEU A 327 15.07 -5.57 8.20
N GLY A 328 14.70 -6.38 7.20
CA GLY A 328 13.79 -7.50 7.35
C GLY A 328 12.33 -7.09 7.54
N LEU A 329 11.42 -8.07 7.61
CA LEU A 329 9.96 -7.86 7.74
C LEU A 329 9.36 -6.97 6.63
N GLY A 330 9.97 -6.96 5.43
CA GLY A 330 9.53 -6.12 4.32
C GLY A 330 9.74 -4.62 4.57
N THR A 331 10.75 -4.26 5.37
CA THR A 331 11.19 -2.89 5.61
C THR A 331 12.55 -2.68 4.98
N VAL A 332 12.71 -1.62 4.21
CA VAL A 332 13.97 -1.21 3.58
C VAL A 332 14.28 0.21 4.00
N ALA A 333 15.51 0.46 4.40
CA ALA A 333 16.01 1.78 4.77
C ALA A 333 16.72 2.42 3.57
N LEU A 334 16.40 3.66 3.27
CA LEU A 334 17.18 4.54 2.41
C LEU A 334 17.95 5.49 3.31
N VAL A 335 19.28 5.47 3.20
CA VAL A 335 20.18 6.33 3.96
C VAL A 335 20.71 7.43 3.06
N THR A 336 20.50 8.67 3.46
CA THR A 336 20.97 9.85 2.75
C THR A 336 21.78 10.76 3.65
N GLU A 337 22.61 11.60 3.07
CA GLU A 337 23.26 12.69 3.77
C GLU A 337 22.19 13.68 4.29
N HIS A 338 22.35 14.08 5.56
CA HIS A 338 21.47 15.09 6.13
C HIS A 338 21.71 16.43 5.44
N VAL A 339 20.66 16.98 4.85
CA VAL A 339 20.67 18.30 4.26
C VAL A 339 19.75 19.20 5.08
N PRO A 340 20.30 20.17 5.85
CA PRO A 340 19.47 21.12 6.56
C PRO A 340 18.73 21.97 5.54
N LEU A 341 17.41 21.80 5.49
CA LEU A 341 16.51 22.49 4.58
C LEU A 341 15.54 23.34 5.37
N ARG A 342 15.38 24.58 4.95
CA ARG A 342 14.22 25.40 5.32
C ARG A 342 13.19 25.26 4.19
N THR A 343 12.12 24.57 4.47
CA THR A 343 11.06 24.31 3.48
C THR A 343 10.29 25.58 3.16
N LEU A 344 9.60 25.62 2.01
CA LEU A 344 8.73 26.75 1.66
C LEU A 344 7.67 26.99 2.73
N ASP A 345 7.12 25.93 3.33
CA ASP A 345 6.12 26.05 4.39
C ASP A 345 6.68 26.72 5.66
N ALA A 346 7.96 26.51 5.95
CA ALA A 346 8.65 27.12 7.08
C ALA A 346 9.25 28.51 6.77
N THR A 347 9.24 28.94 5.50
CA THR A 347 9.79 30.23 5.08
C THR A 347 8.75 31.32 5.21
N PRO A 348 8.99 32.45 5.92
CA PRO A 348 8.07 33.55 5.95
C PRO A 348 7.83 34.15 4.56
N THR A 349 6.60 34.57 4.29
CA THR A 349 6.23 35.12 2.98
C THR A 349 7.06 36.35 2.60
N ALA A 350 7.49 37.14 3.56
CA ALA A 350 8.35 38.31 3.34
C ALA A 350 9.74 37.99 2.76
N GLU A 351 10.23 36.76 2.99
CA GLU A 351 11.52 36.28 2.45
C GLU A 351 11.38 35.67 1.05
N LEU A 352 10.15 35.43 0.56
CA LEU A 352 9.87 34.93 -0.77
C LEU A 352 9.84 36.14 -1.74
N THR A 353 11.03 36.69 -2.04
CA THR A 353 11.20 37.79 -3.04
C THR A 353 11.01 37.20 -4.45
N ASP A 354 10.89 38.10 -5.44
CA ASP A 354 10.71 37.64 -6.84
C ASP A 354 11.94 36.90 -7.35
N GLU A 355 13.14 37.30 -6.92
CA GLU A 355 14.38 36.57 -7.20
C GLU A 355 14.35 35.16 -6.56
N ALA A 356 13.81 35.04 -5.36
CA ALA A 356 13.65 33.76 -4.67
C ALA A 356 12.71 32.82 -5.43
N LEU A 357 11.61 33.36 -6.00
CA LEU A 357 10.69 32.60 -6.84
C LEU A 357 11.35 32.16 -8.13
N ASP A 358 12.11 33.07 -8.77
CA ASP A 358 12.81 32.81 -10.01
C ASP A 358 13.86 31.70 -9.85
N GLU A 359 14.58 31.66 -8.71
CA GLU A 359 15.52 30.58 -8.39
C GLU A 359 14.82 29.22 -8.23
N VAL A 360 13.62 29.18 -7.63
CA VAL A 360 12.84 27.93 -7.52
C VAL A 360 12.42 27.42 -8.89
N PHE A 361 11.94 28.29 -9.77
CA PHE A 361 11.62 27.88 -11.15
C PHE A 361 12.87 27.53 -11.97
N ALA A 362 14.01 28.16 -11.74
CA ALA A 362 15.26 27.84 -12.41
C ALA A 362 15.77 26.44 -12.05
N GLU A 363 15.66 26.05 -10.78
CA GLU A 363 16.01 24.69 -10.35
C GLU A 363 15.05 23.64 -10.94
N LEU A 364 13.74 23.96 -11.05
CA LEU A 364 12.79 23.11 -11.75
C LEU A 364 13.14 22.98 -13.25
N ALA A 365 13.48 24.10 -13.90
CA ALA A 365 13.92 24.09 -15.29
C ALA A 365 15.18 23.23 -15.52
N LEU A 366 16.08 23.18 -14.54
CA LEU A 366 17.27 22.31 -14.59
C LEU A 366 16.88 20.84 -14.63
N LEU A 367 15.94 20.39 -13.78
CA LEU A 367 15.41 19.03 -13.82
C LEU A 367 14.73 18.73 -15.16
N HIS A 368 13.85 19.63 -15.61
CA HIS A 368 13.06 19.43 -16.82
C HIS A 368 13.92 19.38 -18.09
N ARG A 369 14.98 20.18 -18.19
CA ARG A 369 15.96 20.10 -19.29
C ARG A 369 16.62 18.73 -19.39
N ASN A 370 16.78 18.05 -18.25
CA ASN A 370 17.30 16.69 -18.19
C ASN A 370 16.19 15.63 -18.24
N ARG A 371 14.95 16.03 -18.59
CA ARG A 371 13.76 15.16 -18.67
C ARG A 371 13.47 14.43 -17.37
N ILE A 372 13.71 15.08 -16.24
CA ILE A 372 13.39 14.58 -14.90
C ILE A 372 12.18 15.35 -14.40
N ALA A 373 11.09 14.64 -14.07
CA ALA A 373 9.94 15.19 -13.37
C ALA A 373 9.99 14.82 -11.90
N HIS A 374 9.57 15.72 -11.04
CA HIS A 374 9.53 15.51 -9.59
C HIS A 374 8.33 14.67 -9.14
N GLY A 375 7.14 14.95 -9.68
CA GLY A 375 5.92 14.17 -9.48
C GLY A 375 5.23 14.35 -8.13
N ASN A 376 5.74 15.19 -7.21
CA ASN A 376 5.13 15.48 -5.91
C ASN A 376 5.64 16.80 -5.31
N LEU A 377 5.52 17.90 -6.07
CA LEU A 377 5.92 19.23 -5.60
C LEU A 377 4.86 19.79 -4.65
N ASN A 378 5.29 20.11 -3.44
CA ASN A 378 4.49 20.80 -2.42
C ASN A 378 5.39 21.65 -1.52
N GLY A 379 4.81 22.43 -0.61
CA GLY A 379 5.57 23.34 0.24
C GLY A 379 6.58 22.67 1.19
N ALA A 380 6.41 21.39 1.49
CA ALA A 380 7.33 20.61 2.32
C ALA A 380 8.47 19.98 1.50
N THR A 381 8.28 19.74 0.19
CA THR A 381 9.30 19.12 -0.68
C THR A 381 10.23 20.14 -1.34
N VAL A 382 9.85 21.40 -1.38
CA VAL A 382 10.68 22.51 -1.89
C VAL A 382 11.30 23.26 -0.72
N GLY A 383 12.60 23.49 -0.76
CA GLY A 383 13.28 24.21 0.32
C GLY A 383 14.58 24.86 -0.12
N ARG A 384 15.19 25.61 0.80
CA ARG A 384 16.50 26.23 0.60
C ARG A 384 17.50 25.69 1.62
N ARG A 385 18.72 25.45 1.20
CA ARG A 385 19.87 25.22 2.07
C ARG A 385 20.32 26.51 2.75
N LEU A 386 21.12 26.38 3.79
CA LEU A 386 21.77 27.53 4.46
C LEU A 386 22.64 28.38 3.51
N ASN A 387 23.17 27.80 2.45
CA ASN A 387 23.91 28.50 1.41
C ASN A 387 23.02 29.16 0.31
N GLY A 388 21.72 29.21 0.54
CA GLY A 388 20.76 29.82 -0.37
C GLY A 388 20.29 28.96 -1.55
N ARG A 389 20.95 27.83 -1.87
CA ARG A 389 20.56 26.97 -3.01
C ARG A 389 19.19 26.32 -2.77
N VAL A 390 18.37 26.37 -3.80
CA VAL A 390 17.09 25.66 -3.82
C VAL A 390 17.32 24.16 -3.93
N VAL A 391 16.51 23.37 -3.24
CA VAL A 391 16.54 21.91 -3.24
C VAL A 391 15.13 21.39 -3.36
N PHE A 392 14.95 20.43 -4.24
CA PHE A 392 13.75 19.59 -4.30
C PHE A 392 14.03 18.26 -3.61
N ALA A 393 13.32 18.00 -2.51
CA ALA A 393 13.43 16.78 -1.73
C ALA A 393 12.25 15.83 -2.03
N GLY A 394 12.43 14.53 -1.81
CA GLY A 394 11.33 13.57 -1.95
C GLY A 394 10.98 13.20 -3.37
N LEU A 395 11.97 12.99 -4.24
CA LEU A 395 11.83 12.57 -5.63
C LEU A 395 11.27 11.14 -5.83
N VAL A 396 10.72 10.51 -4.80
CA VAL A 396 10.24 9.11 -4.81
C VAL A 396 9.18 8.84 -5.89
N ASN A 397 8.36 9.84 -6.20
CA ASN A 397 7.30 9.76 -7.22
C ASN A 397 7.75 10.30 -8.59
N GLY A 398 9.00 10.69 -8.71
CA GLY A 398 9.56 11.28 -9.90
C GLY A 398 9.65 10.32 -11.09
N ALA A 399 10.07 10.85 -12.22
CA ALA A 399 10.29 10.05 -13.41
C ALA A 399 11.52 10.57 -14.17
N VAL A 400 12.42 9.66 -14.56
CA VAL A 400 13.43 9.90 -15.59
C VAL A 400 12.81 9.69 -16.96
N ALA A 401 13.32 10.36 -17.99
CA ALA A 401 12.72 10.42 -19.33
C ALA A 401 11.25 10.89 -19.29
N ALA A 402 10.96 11.88 -18.45
CA ALA A 402 9.62 12.40 -18.24
C ALA A 402 8.98 12.91 -19.54
N SER A 403 7.69 12.62 -19.70
CA SER A 403 6.90 13.16 -20.81
C SER A 403 6.60 14.64 -20.59
N PRO A 404 6.28 15.41 -21.63
CA PRO A 404 5.88 16.82 -21.50
C PRO A 404 4.70 17.02 -20.52
N ILE A 405 3.79 16.06 -20.45
CA ILE A 405 2.66 16.10 -19.52
C ILE A 405 3.14 16.07 -18.06
N LYS A 406 4.11 15.22 -17.73
CA LYS A 406 4.65 15.13 -16.36
C LYS A 406 5.38 16.40 -15.95
N THR A 407 6.14 16.99 -16.85
CA THR A 407 6.80 18.28 -16.58
C THR A 407 5.81 19.42 -16.47
N SER A 408 4.74 19.45 -17.27
CA SER A 408 3.67 20.44 -17.12
C SER A 408 2.90 20.30 -15.82
N LEU A 409 2.70 19.06 -15.31
CA LEU A 409 2.13 18.82 -13.98
C LEU A 409 3.01 19.38 -12.87
N ASP A 410 4.33 19.21 -12.95
CA ASP A 410 5.26 19.79 -11.98
C ASP A 410 5.20 21.32 -12.00
N VAL A 411 5.12 21.96 -13.19
CA VAL A 411 4.97 23.40 -13.32
C VAL A 411 3.65 23.86 -12.68
N ALA A 412 2.55 23.17 -12.98
CA ALA A 412 1.24 23.50 -12.40
C ALA A 412 1.26 23.37 -10.88
N ALA A 413 1.84 22.28 -10.35
CA ALA A 413 1.96 22.07 -8.90
C ALA A 413 2.79 23.17 -8.23
N LEU A 414 3.96 23.51 -8.79
CA LEU A 414 4.82 24.55 -8.24
C LEU A 414 4.17 25.93 -8.30
N MET A 415 3.53 26.28 -9.43
CA MET A 415 2.77 27.53 -9.56
C MET A 415 1.69 27.63 -8.48
N THR A 416 0.95 26.55 -8.23
CA THR A 416 -0.09 26.51 -7.19
C THR A 416 0.48 26.70 -5.81
N VAL A 417 1.55 25.97 -5.46
CA VAL A 417 2.21 26.08 -4.15
C VAL A 417 2.71 27.49 -3.90
N LEU A 418 3.34 28.11 -4.89
CA LEU A 418 3.83 29.50 -4.77
C LEU A 418 2.67 30.51 -4.76
N ALA A 419 1.63 30.31 -5.58
CA ALA A 419 0.47 31.18 -5.60
C ALA A 419 -0.25 31.24 -4.24
N LEU A 420 -0.35 30.12 -3.55
CA LEU A 420 -0.92 30.05 -2.20
C LEU A 420 -0.08 30.82 -1.15
N ARG A 421 1.20 31.06 -1.43
CA ARG A 421 2.12 31.74 -0.50
C ARG A 421 2.28 33.24 -0.80
N VAL A 422 2.39 33.58 -2.08
CA VAL A 422 2.76 34.95 -2.51
C VAL A 422 1.72 35.60 -3.44
N GLY A 423 0.63 34.92 -3.71
CA GLY A 423 -0.41 35.32 -4.66
C GLY A 423 -0.15 34.85 -6.09
N GLU A 424 -1.23 34.67 -6.84
CA GLU A 424 -1.20 34.10 -8.20
C GLU A 424 -0.37 34.92 -9.19
N ARG A 425 -0.49 36.24 -9.12
CA ARG A 425 0.18 37.14 -10.07
C ARG A 425 1.70 36.98 -10.01
N ARG A 426 2.30 37.07 -8.82
CA ARG A 426 3.75 36.94 -8.64
C ARG A 426 4.25 35.55 -9.04
N ALA A 427 3.52 34.50 -8.68
CA ALA A 427 3.86 33.12 -9.05
C ALA A 427 3.86 32.91 -10.57
N VAL A 428 2.82 33.41 -11.28
CA VAL A 428 2.71 33.31 -12.75
C VAL A 428 3.76 34.16 -13.45
N GLU A 429 3.98 35.40 -13.01
CA GLU A 429 4.99 36.28 -13.58
C GLU A 429 6.40 35.66 -13.49
N SER A 430 6.75 35.06 -12.33
CA SER A 430 8.01 34.37 -12.14
C SER A 430 8.11 33.14 -13.05
N ALA A 431 7.07 32.30 -13.13
CA ALA A 431 7.04 31.16 -14.05
C ALA A 431 7.27 31.59 -15.50
N ILE A 432 6.63 32.68 -15.94
CA ILE A 432 6.80 33.19 -17.32
C ILE A 432 8.22 33.75 -17.55
N ARG A 433 8.80 34.47 -16.58
CA ARG A 433 10.17 35.01 -16.69
C ARG A 433 11.19 33.90 -16.87
N VAL A 434 11.05 32.80 -16.10
CA VAL A 434 12.08 31.75 -16.04
C VAL A 434 11.84 30.62 -17.02
N LEU A 435 10.59 30.14 -17.12
CA LEU A 435 10.24 28.98 -17.97
C LEU A 435 9.79 29.39 -19.39
N GLY A 436 9.41 30.65 -19.55
CA GLY A 436 8.78 31.15 -20.76
C GLY A 436 7.26 30.97 -20.79
N ARG A 437 6.60 31.85 -21.58
CA ARG A 437 5.13 31.89 -21.68
C ARG A 437 4.53 30.57 -22.17
N GLU A 438 5.17 29.89 -23.11
CA GLU A 438 4.71 28.65 -23.70
C GLU A 438 4.64 27.52 -22.66
N THR A 439 5.73 27.36 -21.89
CA THR A 439 5.82 26.34 -20.84
C THR A 439 4.82 26.60 -19.70
N ALA A 440 4.66 27.87 -19.30
CA ALA A 440 3.68 28.26 -18.28
C ALA A 440 2.24 28.01 -18.78
N ALA A 441 1.94 28.34 -20.05
CA ALA A 441 0.62 28.10 -20.65
C ALA A 441 0.30 26.61 -20.79
N ALA A 442 1.28 25.78 -21.12
CA ALA A 442 1.11 24.33 -21.21
C ALA A 442 0.75 23.68 -19.85
N ALA A 443 1.03 24.34 -18.74
CA ALA A 443 0.67 23.87 -17.40
C ALA A 443 -0.79 24.19 -17.01
N LEU A 444 -1.44 25.19 -17.64
CA LEU A 444 -2.79 25.65 -17.27
C LEU A 444 -3.87 24.55 -17.27
N PRO A 445 -3.94 23.63 -18.26
CA PRO A 445 -4.93 22.53 -18.24
C PRO A 445 -4.82 21.64 -17.02
N PHE A 446 -3.67 21.62 -16.33
CA PHE A 446 -3.41 20.78 -15.16
C PHE A 446 -3.68 21.47 -13.82
N LEU A 447 -4.05 22.76 -13.82
CA LEU A 447 -4.50 23.49 -12.63
C LEU A 447 -5.92 23.08 -12.22
N GLN A 448 -6.09 21.77 -11.98
CA GLN A 448 -7.36 21.17 -11.56
C GLN A 448 -7.12 20.36 -10.29
N PRO A 449 -8.14 20.24 -9.39
CA PRO A 449 -8.00 19.46 -8.15
C PRO A 449 -7.49 18.03 -8.36
N ALA A 450 -7.85 17.40 -9.50
CA ALA A 450 -7.41 16.05 -9.86
C ALA A 450 -5.92 15.97 -10.24
N GLY A 451 -5.29 17.08 -10.63
CA GLY A 451 -3.87 17.15 -11.02
C GLY A 451 -2.96 17.63 -9.89
N MET A 452 -3.52 18.05 -8.76
CA MET A 452 -2.75 18.59 -7.64
C MET A 452 -2.31 17.48 -6.69
N PRO A 453 -1.08 17.56 -6.13
CA PRO A 453 -0.68 16.69 -5.03
C PRO A 453 -1.61 16.95 -3.84
N PHE A 454 -2.15 15.90 -3.26
CA PHE A 454 -2.95 16.00 -2.04
C PHE A 454 -2.04 16.46 -0.89
N ALA A 455 -2.42 17.55 -0.25
CA ALA A 455 -1.82 18.04 0.97
C ALA A 455 -2.11 17.12 2.16
#